data_3f0b2e0af682837f1ec6725e9f1e9ea9
#
_entry.id   3f0b2e0af682837f1ec6725e9f1e9ea9
#
_cell.length_a   1.000
_cell.length_b   1.000
_cell.length_c   1.000
_cell.angle_alpha   90.00
_cell.angle_beta   90.00
_cell.angle_gamma   90.00
#
_symmetry.space_group_name_H-M   'P 1'
#
loop_
_entity.id
_entity.type
_entity.pdbx_description
1 polymer ?
#
loop_
_entity_poly.entity_id
_entity_poly.type
_entity_poly.pdbx_seq_one_letter_code
_entity_poly.pdbx_strand_id
1 'polypeptide(L)'
;IDLIDEAASKVKMEIDSKPEAIDKIDRRMIQLKIEKEAVKKEKDDASQKRLKLIDDEIKSLSSELSDLEEIWRVEKLEVQEAQTAKEEIEKIKKEIEIHTKKGDWQKVSELQYGTLPNLERGLKDIDGSAKKSSSSQPRLLRTQVGSEEIAEVVSRATGIPVSKMMQGEREKLLEMESVLHQRVIGQDEAVSLVSDAIRRS
;
A
#
# COMPACT_ATOMS: atom_id res chain seq x y z
N ILE A 1 0.24 20.30 -4.81
CA ILE A 1 -1.15 19.99 -4.43
C ILE A 1 -1.67 18.89 -5.36
N ASP A 2 -1.64 19.06 -6.67
CA ASP A 2 -2.16 18.10 -7.65
C ASP A 2 -1.58 16.68 -7.51
N LEU A 3 -0.26 16.57 -7.22
CA LEU A 3 0.39 15.27 -7.00
C LEU A 3 -0.12 14.56 -5.73
N ILE A 4 -0.44 15.31 -4.69
CA ILE A 4 -1.00 14.76 -3.45
C ILE A 4 -2.43 14.27 -3.71
N ASP A 5 -3.22 15.06 -4.43
CA ASP A 5 -4.59 14.70 -4.78
C ASP A 5 -4.64 13.47 -5.68
N GLU A 6 -3.72 13.37 -6.65
CA GLU A 6 -3.60 12.18 -7.51
C GLU A 6 -3.17 10.96 -6.71
N ALA A 7 -2.17 11.09 -5.83
CA ALA A 7 -1.74 10.00 -4.95
C ALA A 7 -2.87 9.57 -3.99
N ALA A 8 -3.62 10.52 -3.41
CA ALA A 8 -4.75 10.22 -2.55
C ALA A 8 -5.89 9.51 -3.30
N SER A 9 -6.18 9.95 -4.53
CA SER A 9 -7.17 9.30 -5.39
C SER A 9 -6.76 7.87 -5.75
N LYS A 10 -5.46 7.65 -6.01
CA LYS A 10 -4.92 6.32 -6.27
C LYS A 10 -5.07 5.39 -5.05
N VAL A 11 -4.65 5.86 -3.88
CA VAL A 11 -4.78 5.10 -2.63
C VAL A 11 -6.25 4.78 -2.35
N LYS A 12 -7.18 5.71 -2.58
CA LYS A 12 -8.61 5.48 -2.43
C LYS A 12 -9.13 4.39 -3.39
N MET A 13 -8.70 4.43 -4.66
CA MET A 13 -9.06 3.37 -5.61
C MET A 13 -8.49 2.00 -5.22
N GLU A 14 -7.28 1.96 -4.65
CA GLU A 14 -6.65 0.72 -4.17
C GLU A 14 -7.42 0.13 -2.98
N ILE A 15 -7.96 0.96 -2.07
CA ILE A 15 -8.80 0.51 -0.95
C ILE A 15 -10.11 -0.12 -1.46
N ASP A 16 -10.69 0.45 -2.52
CA ASP A 16 -11.96 -0.01 -3.08
C ASP A 16 -11.80 -1.21 -4.03
N SER A 17 -10.60 -1.45 -4.56
CA SER A 17 -10.28 -2.53 -5.49
C SER A 17 -9.60 -3.72 -4.81
N LYS A 18 -9.61 -4.89 -5.48
CA LYS A 18 -8.81 -6.04 -5.03
C LYS A 18 -7.32 -5.71 -5.10
N PRO A 19 -6.52 -6.03 -4.04
CA PRO A 19 -5.07 -5.89 -4.07
C PRO A 19 -4.43 -6.68 -5.23
N GLU A 20 -3.35 -6.13 -5.78
CA GLU A 20 -2.64 -6.75 -6.92
C GLU A 20 -2.14 -8.17 -6.60
N ALA A 21 -1.77 -8.44 -5.34
CA ALA A 21 -1.34 -9.76 -4.90
C ALA A 21 -2.45 -10.80 -5.07
N ILE A 22 -3.67 -10.47 -4.67
CA ILE A 22 -4.86 -11.34 -4.80
C ILE A 22 -5.23 -11.52 -6.27
N ASP A 23 -5.21 -10.44 -7.06
CA ASP A 23 -5.53 -10.51 -8.50
C ASP A 23 -4.55 -11.39 -9.28
N LYS A 24 -3.26 -11.35 -8.95
CA LYS A 24 -2.25 -12.24 -9.55
C LYS A 24 -2.53 -13.72 -9.29
N ILE A 25 -2.89 -14.07 -8.06
CA ILE A 25 -3.23 -15.46 -7.67
C ILE A 25 -4.51 -15.89 -8.38
N ASP A 26 -5.55 -15.04 -8.40
CA ASP A 26 -6.80 -15.32 -9.11
C ASP A 26 -6.55 -15.61 -10.59
N ARG A 27 -5.77 -14.76 -11.27
CA ARG A 27 -5.41 -14.95 -12.69
C ARG A 27 -4.63 -16.25 -12.90
N ARG A 28 -3.69 -16.56 -12.02
CA ARG A 28 -2.91 -17.81 -12.09
C ARG A 28 -3.83 -19.02 -11.90
N MET A 29 -4.75 -18.98 -10.95
CA MET A 29 -5.73 -20.04 -10.75
C MET A 29 -6.63 -20.26 -11.97
N ILE A 30 -7.07 -19.17 -12.61
CA ILE A 30 -7.89 -19.25 -13.85
C ILE A 30 -7.07 -19.92 -14.95
N GLN A 31 -5.81 -19.56 -15.14
CA GLN A 31 -4.93 -20.18 -16.13
C GLN A 31 -4.76 -21.67 -15.87
N LEU A 32 -4.50 -22.06 -14.62
CA LEU A 32 -4.35 -23.46 -14.23
C LEU A 32 -5.64 -24.26 -14.42
N LYS A 33 -6.80 -23.66 -14.12
CA LYS A 33 -8.12 -24.29 -14.38
C LYS A 33 -8.35 -24.54 -15.88
N ILE A 34 -7.99 -23.59 -16.73
CA ILE A 34 -8.06 -23.73 -18.20
C ILE A 34 -7.10 -24.84 -18.66
N GLU A 35 -5.84 -24.81 -18.20
CA GLU A 35 -4.84 -25.84 -18.51
C GLU A 35 -5.32 -27.24 -18.06
N LYS A 36 -5.89 -27.34 -16.85
CA LYS A 36 -6.46 -28.59 -16.34
C LYS A 36 -7.52 -29.18 -17.27
N GLU A 37 -8.46 -28.33 -17.75
CA GLU A 37 -9.50 -28.80 -18.67
C GLU A 37 -8.95 -29.17 -20.05
N ALA A 38 -7.87 -28.58 -20.50
CA ALA A 38 -7.18 -28.97 -21.74
C ALA A 38 -6.47 -30.32 -21.58
N VAL A 39 -5.64 -30.48 -20.55
CA VAL A 39 -4.87 -31.72 -20.29
C VAL A 39 -5.76 -32.89 -19.91
N LYS A 40 -6.92 -32.64 -19.29
CA LYS A 40 -7.90 -33.70 -18.97
C LYS A 40 -8.45 -34.45 -20.20
N LYS A 41 -8.41 -33.80 -21.37
CA LYS A 41 -8.83 -34.45 -22.64
C LYS A 41 -7.80 -35.41 -23.19
N GLU A 42 -6.55 -35.33 -22.74
CA GLU A 42 -5.44 -36.19 -23.13
C GLU A 42 -5.39 -37.38 -22.16
N LYS A 43 -5.11 -38.58 -22.68
CA LYS A 43 -5.13 -39.83 -21.89
C LYS A 43 -3.73 -40.38 -21.61
N ASP A 44 -2.68 -39.63 -21.92
CA ASP A 44 -1.28 -40.06 -21.78
C ASP A 44 -0.84 -40.05 -20.32
N ASP A 45 0.10 -40.94 -19.95
CA ASP A 45 0.69 -40.99 -18.61
C ASP A 45 1.35 -39.64 -18.20
N ALA A 46 1.93 -38.94 -19.17
CA ALA A 46 2.51 -37.63 -18.95
C ALA A 46 1.45 -36.62 -18.55
N SER A 47 0.30 -36.59 -19.22
CA SER A 47 -0.84 -35.73 -18.95
C SER A 47 -1.46 -36.02 -17.57
N GLN A 48 -1.50 -37.28 -17.15
CA GLN A 48 -1.97 -37.64 -15.80
C GLN A 48 -1.03 -37.13 -14.70
N LYS A 49 0.28 -37.18 -14.91
CA LYS A 49 1.27 -36.60 -13.97
C LYS A 49 1.12 -35.09 -13.92
N ARG A 50 0.93 -34.42 -15.08
CA ARG A 50 0.71 -32.98 -15.16
C ARG A 50 -0.57 -32.56 -14.45
N LEU A 51 -1.67 -33.33 -14.59
CA LEU A 51 -2.94 -33.08 -13.87
C LEU A 51 -2.76 -33.06 -12.36
N LYS A 52 -1.98 -34.04 -11.81
CA LYS A 52 -1.72 -34.04 -10.36
C LYS A 52 -0.96 -32.80 -9.91
N LEU A 53 0.07 -32.41 -10.66
CA LEU A 53 0.83 -31.18 -10.35
C LEU A 53 -0.04 -29.93 -10.39
N ILE A 54 -0.91 -29.82 -11.41
CA ILE A 54 -1.85 -28.70 -11.51
C ILE A 54 -2.84 -28.70 -10.33
N ASP A 55 -3.35 -29.86 -9.94
CA ASP A 55 -4.27 -29.98 -8.81
C ASP A 55 -3.61 -29.59 -7.48
N ASP A 56 -2.36 -29.97 -7.28
CA ASP A 56 -1.62 -29.60 -6.08
C ASP A 56 -1.29 -28.08 -6.07
N GLU A 57 -0.93 -27.51 -7.23
CA GLU A 57 -0.70 -26.08 -7.38
C GLU A 57 -2.00 -25.27 -7.14
N ILE A 58 -3.14 -25.72 -7.67
CA ILE A 58 -4.45 -25.10 -7.44
C ILE A 58 -4.82 -25.14 -5.95
N LYS A 59 -4.60 -26.26 -5.26
CA LYS A 59 -4.88 -26.36 -3.82
C LYS A 59 -4.02 -25.40 -3.00
N SER A 60 -2.73 -25.34 -3.29
CA SER A 60 -1.80 -24.43 -2.63
C SER A 60 -2.22 -22.97 -2.82
N LEU A 61 -2.48 -22.55 -4.08
CA LEU A 61 -2.92 -21.20 -4.41
C LEU A 61 -4.30 -20.87 -3.82
N SER A 62 -5.20 -21.87 -3.73
CA SER A 62 -6.52 -21.67 -3.11
C SER A 62 -6.43 -21.40 -1.61
N SER A 63 -5.50 -22.07 -0.91
CA SER A 63 -5.23 -21.80 0.52
C SER A 63 -4.64 -20.41 0.70
N GLU A 64 -3.61 -20.07 -0.09
CA GLU A 64 -2.96 -18.76 -0.07
C GLU A 64 -3.95 -17.63 -0.38
N LEU A 65 -4.83 -17.84 -1.37
CA LEU A 65 -5.88 -16.90 -1.73
C LEU A 65 -6.84 -16.66 -0.55
N SER A 66 -7.29 -17.73 0.11
CA SER A 66 -8.20 -17.64 1.25
C SER A 66 -7.59 -16.85 2.40
N ASP A 67 -6.31 -17.10 2.70
CA ASP A 67 -5.59 -16.39 3.77
C ASP A 67 -5.44 -14.90 3.44
N LEU A 68 -5.08 -14.58 2.21
CA LEU A 68 -4.96 -13.17 1.76
C LEU A 68 -6.31 -12.45 1.69
N GLU A 69 -7.38 -13.13 1.27
CA GLU A 69 -8.74 -12.56 1.25
C GLU A 69 -9.25 -12.29 2.67
N GLU A 70 -8.90 -13.14 3.64
CA GLU A 70 -9.27 -12.91 5.04
C GLU A 70 -8.53 -11.68 5.60
N ILE A 71 -7.22 -11.57 5.37
CA ILE A 71 -6.42 -10.40 5.76
C ILE A 71 -6.99 -9.13 5.13
N TRP A 72 -7.22 -9.16 3.81
CA TRP A 72 -7.78 -8.01 3.10
C TRP A 72 -9.14 -7.59 3.63
N ARG A 73 -10.02 -8.56 3.95
CA ARG A 73 -11.34 -8.27 4.52
C ARG A 73 -11.25 -7.57 5.87
N VAL A 74 -10.34 -8.03 6.73
CA VAL A 74 -10.11 -7.41 8.05
C VAL A 74 -9.57 -5.99 7.88
N GLU A 75 -8.54 -5.80 7.05
CA GLU A 75 -7.96 -4.48 6.79
C GLU A 75 -8.98 -3.51 6.19
N LYS A 76 -9.83 -3.99 5.28
CA LYS A 76 -10.90 -3.17 4.66
C LYS A 76 -11.93 -2.73 5.68
N LEU A 77 -12.33 -3.60 6.61
CA LEU A 77 -13.24 -3.25 7.70
C LEU A 77 -12.63 -2.18 8.62
N GLU A 78 -11.38 -2.34 9.04
CA GLU A 78 -10.67 -1.35 9.86
C GLU A 78 -10.64 0.03 9.18
N VAL A 79 -10.37 0.08 7.87
CA VAL A 79 -10.37 1.33 7.10
C VAL A 79 -11.75 1.97 7.03
N GLN A 80 -12.80 1.16 6.81
CA GLN A 80 -14.18 1.65 6.78
C GLN A 80 -14.63 2.18 8.15
N GLU A 81 -14.30 1.49 9.23
CA GLU A 81 -14.60 1.94 10.59
C GLU A 81 -13.88 3.26 10.92
N ALA A 82 -12.61 3.37 10.56
CA ALA A 82 -11.86 4.62 10.74
C ALA A 82 -12.46 5.78 9.92
N GLN A 83 -12.94 5.51 8.71
CA GLN A 83 -13.56 6.51 7.85
C GLN A 83 -14.92 6.95 8.41
N THR A 84 -15.76 6.01 8.82
CA THR A 84 -17.06 6.35 9.45
C THR A 84 -16.89 7.15 10.73
N ALA A 85 -15.92 6.79 11.58
CA ALA A 85 -15.60 7.55 12.78
C ALA A 85 -15.15 9.00 12.47
N LYS A 86 -14.34 9.20 11.43
CA LYS A 86 -13.94 10.53 10.97
C LYS A 86 -15.12 11.36 10.47
N GLU A 87 -16.02 10.76 9.70
CA GLU A 87 -17.22 11.42 9.19
C GLU A 87 -18.18 11.82 10.33
N GLU A 88 -18.32 10.97 11.35
CA GLU A 88 -19.11 11.28 12.54
C GLU A 88 -18.50 12.43 13.35
N ILE A 89 -17.18 12.42 13.54
CA ILE A 89 -16.45 13.52 14.19
C ILE A 89 -16.69 14.84 13.44
N GLU A 90 -16.63 14.85 12.13
CA GLU A 90 -16.90 16.05 11.33
C GLU A 90 -18.36 16.53 11.45
N LYS A 91 -19.32 15.60 11.45
CA LYS A 91 -20.74 15.92 11.67
C LYS A 91 -20.94 16.58 13.04
N ILE A 92 -20.37 15.99 14.08
CA ILE A 92 -20.49 16.55 15.45
C ILE A 92 -19.81 17.93 15.55
N LYS A 93 -18.65 18.12 14.93
CA LYS A 93 -18.00 19.46 14.89
C LYS A 93 -18.90 20.50 14.23
N LYS A 94 -19.55 20.16 13.11
CA LYS A 94 -20.52 21.06 12.46
C LYS A 94 -21.76 21.31 13.32
N GLU A 95 -22.25 20.30 14.03
CA GLU A 95 -23.38 20.50 14.97
C GLU A 95 -22.99 21.42 16.15
N ILE A 96 -21.79 21.26 16.69
CA ILE A 96 -21.26 22.17 17.72
C ILE A 96 -21.24 23.62 17.22
N GLU A 97 -20.77 23.87 16.00
CA GLU A 97 -20.78 25.21 15.41
C GLU A 97 -22.21 25.78 15.25
N ILE A 98 -23.15 24.95 14.81
CA ILE A 98 -24.56 25.37 14.65
C ILE A 98 -25.18 25.70 15.99
N HIS A 99 -25.00 24.85 17.01
CA HIS A 99 -25.54 25.10 18.35
C HIS A 99 -24.87 26.27 19.06
N THR A 100 -23.57 26.46 18.82
CA THR A 100 -22.85 27.65 19.31
C THR A 100 -23.46 28.95 18.74
N LYS A 101 -23.76 29.00 17.43
CA LYS A 101 -24.40 30.14 16.78
C LYS A 101 -25.83 30.37 17.27
N LYS A 102 -26.53 29.32 17.72
CA LYS A 102 -27.88 29.41 18.30
C LYS A 102 -27.89 29.76 19.80
N GLY A 103 -26.74 29.73 20.46
CA GLY A 103 -26.62 30.00 21.90
C GLY A 103 -27.03 28.84 22.78
N ASP A 104 -27.13 27.61 22.23
CA ASP A 104 -27.52 26.39 22.97
C ASP A 104 -26.30 25.73 23.63
N TRP A 105 -25.82 26.38 24.69
CA TRP A 105 -24.59 25.98 25.38
C TRP A 105 -24.70 24.62 26.06
N GLN A 106 -25.90 24.18 26.41
CA GLN A 106 -26.09 22.85 27.02
C GLN A 106 -25.75 21.73 26.04
N LYS A 107 -26.27 21.79 24.81
CA LYS A 107 -25.95 20.82 23.75
C LYS A 107 -24.51 20.89 23.30
N VAL A 108 -23.95 22.12 23.19
CA VAL A 108 -22.52 22.30 22.89
C VAL A 108 -21.66 21.57 23.91
N SER A 109 -21.96 21.73 25.22
CA SER A 109 -21.19 21.07 26.29
C SER A 109 -21.30 19.55 26.22
N GLU A 110 -22.50 19.02 25.97
CA GLU A 110 -22.72 17.57 25.82
C GLU A 110 -21.96 16.97 24.64
N LEU A 111 -22.00 17.60 23.49
CA LEU A 111 -21.31 17.14 22.30
C LEU A 111 -19.78 17.30 22.44
N GLN A 112 -19.31 18.42 22.97
CA GLN A 112 -17.89 18.74 23.05
C GLN A 112 -17.15 17.95 24.15
N TYR A 113 -17.79 17.69 25.28
CA TYR A 113 -17.16 17.01 26.41
C TYR A 113 -17.61 15.55 26.59
N GLY A 114 -18.74 15.17 25.99
CA GLY A 114 -19.27 13.81 26.05
C GLY A 114 -18.94 12.99 24.78
N THR A 115 -19.54 13.38 23.65
CA THR A 115 -19.54 12.55 22.44
C THR A 115 -18.22 12.64 21.67
N LEU A 116 -17.71 13.86 21.45
CA LEU A 116 -16.50 14.07 20.63
C LEU A 116 -15.26 13.36 21.20
N PRO A 117 -14.94 13.46 22.52
CA PRO A 117 -13.77 12.77 23.06
C PRO A 117 -13.86 11.25 23.01
N ASN A 118 -15.07 10.67 23.09
CA ASN A 118 -15.27 9.24 22.98
C ASN A 118 -14.98 8.74 21.55
N LEU A 119 -15.44 9.45 20.53
CA LEU A 119 -15.16 9.13 19.15
C LEU A 119 -13.68 9.32 18.80
N GLU A 120 -13.04 10.38 19.31
CA GLU A 120 -11.61 10.61 19.12
C GLU A 120 -10.74 9.54 19.79
N ARG A 121 -11.16 8.99 20.94
CA ARG A 121 -10.49 7.83 21.57
C ARG A 121 -10.67 6.58 20.72
N GLY A 122 -11.89 6.27 20.29
CA GLY A 122 -12.15 5.14 19.41
C GLY A 122 -11.31 5.19 18.14
N LEU A 123 -11.18 6.37 17.50
CA LEU A 123 -10.32 6.54 16.33
C LEU A 123 -8.84 6.29 16.65
N LYS A 124 -8.34 6.77 17.80
CA LYS A 124 -6.96 6.52 18.24
C LYS A 124 -6.69 5.06 18.53
N ASP A 125 -7.66 4.35 19.07
CA ASP A 125 -7.55 2.91 19.37
C ASP A 125 -7.50 2.10 18.07
N ILE A 126 -8.29 2.47 17.06
CA ILE A 126 -8.21 1.88 15.70
C ILE A 126 -6.85 2.16 15.06
N ASP A 127 -6.38 3.41 15.07
CA ASP A 127 -5.06 3.78 14.54
C ASP A 127 -3.90 3.12 15.33
N GLY A 128 -4.08 2.89 16.61
CA GLY A 128 -3.10 2.23 17.49
C GLY A 128 -3.01 0.73 17.24
N SER A 129 -4.12 0.04 17.05
CA SER A 129 -4.16 -1.39 16.69
C SER A 129 -3.63 -1.60 15.28
N ALA A 130 -3.95 -0.70 14.38
CA ALA A 130 -3.41 -0.67 13.02
C ALA A 130 -1.87 -0.58 12.96
N LYS A 131 -1.24 0.18 13.86
CA LYS A 131 0.23 0.27 13.98
C LYS A 131 0.88 -0.94 14.63
N LYS A 132 0.17 -1.64 15.53
CA LYS A 132 0.68 -2.85 16.20
C LYS A 132 0.64 -4.07 15.28
N SER A 133 -0.37 -4.22 14.45
CA SER A 133 -0.48 -5.31 13.48
C SER A 133 0.52 -5.17 12.32
N SER A 134 0.95 -3.95 11.98
CA SER A 134 1.95 -3.70 10.91
C SER A 134 3.38 -4.12 11.27
N SER A 135 3.66 -4.51 12.53
CA SER A 135 5.00 -4.97 12.92
C SER A 135 5.28 -6.44 12.58
N SER A 136 4.27 -7.23 12.23
CA SER A 136 4.43 -8.68 12.00
C SER A 136 4.09 -9.16 10.57
N GLN A 137 3.34 -8.39 9.79
CA GLN A 137 3.01 -8.74 8.39
C GLN A 137 2.90 -7.49 7.51
N PRO A 138 3.34 -7.56 6.23
CA PRO A 138 3.16 -6.45 5.30
C PRO A 138 1.66 -6.24 5.05
N ARG A 139 1.19 -5.01 5.21
CA ARG A 139 -0.20 -4.64 4.90
C ARG A 139 -0.48 -4.73 3.41
N LEU A 140 -1.67 -5.24 3.08
CA LEU A 140 -2.17 -5.30 1.71
C LEU A 140 -2.75 -3.94 1.27
N LEU A 141 -3.35 -3.19 2.21
CA LEU A 141 -3.97 -1.89 1.93
C LEU A 141 -3.11 -0.73 2.47
N ARG A 142 -2.80 0.22 1.60
CA ARG A 142 -2.20 1.49 1.97
C ARG A 142 -3.30 2.45 2.38
N THR A 143 -3.17 3.05 3.56
CA THR A 143 -4.19 3.96 4.13
C THR A 143 -3.73 5.40 4.24
N GLN A 144 -2.47 5.66 3.95
CA GLN A 144 -1.85 6.98 4.07
C GLN A 144 -1.05 7.29 2.82
N VAL A 145 -1.04 8.56 2.44
CA VAL A 145 -0.21 9.06 1.34
C VAL A 145 1.12 9.53 1.93
N GLY A 146 2.18 8.81 1.63
CA GLY A 146 3.54 9.16 2.02
C GLY A 146 4.36 9.64 0.83
N SER A 147 5.67 9.74 1.05
CA SER A 147 6.63 10.12 0.00
C SER A 147 6.73 9.08 -1.11
N GLU A 148 6.49 7.81 -0.80
CA GLU A 148 6.56 6.71 -1.76
C GLU A 148 5.41 6.77 -2.77
N GLU A 149 4.17 7.00 -2.31
CA GLU A 149 2.99 7.14 -3.16
C GLU A 149 3.12 8.35 -4.09
N ILE A 150 3.64 9.46 -3.58
CA ILE A 150 3.92 10.66 -4.39
C ILE A 150 5.02 10.35 -5.43
N ALA A 151 6.09 9.67 -5.03
CA ALA A 151 7.16 9.28 -5.94
C ALA A 151 6.67 8.33 -7.04
N GLU A 152 5.72 7.43 -6.75
CA GLU A 152 5.07 6.59 -7.76
C GLU A 152 4.29 7.40 -8.80
N VAL A 153 3.54 8.42 -8.37
CA VAL A 153 2.81 9.32 -9.28
C VAL A 153 3.78 10.08 -10.17
N VAL A 154 4.83 10.66 -9.58
CA VAL A 154 5.87 11.37 -10.34
C VAL A 154 6.61 10.44 -11.30
N SER A 155 6.93 9.22 -10.85
CA SER A 155 7.57 8.19 -11.70
C SER A 155 6.73 7.87 -12.93
N ARG A 156 5.41 7.75 -12.76
CA ARG A 156 4.49 7.51 -13.88
C ARG A 156 4.44 8.68 -14.87
N ALA A 157 4.45 9.90 -14.35
CA ALA A 157 4.41 11.12 -15.19
C ALA A 157 5.72 11.40 -15.91
N THR A 158 6.87 11.11 -15.28
CA THR A 158 8.20 11.47 -15.78
C THR A 158 8.99 10.32 -16.39
N GLY A 159 8.61 9.06 -16.07
CA GLY A 159 9.36 7.86 -16.42
C GLY A 159 10.63 7.62 -15.58
N ILE A 160 10.87 8.43 -14.53
CA ILE A 160 12.01 8.25 -13.63
C ILE A 160 11.67 7.17 -12.59
N PRO A 161 12.47 6.10 -12.42
CA PRO A 161 12.20 5.06 -11.44
C PRO A 161 12.09 5.59 -10.00
N VAL A 162 11.11 5.08 -9.24
CA VAL A 162 10.87 5.46 -7.82
C VAL A 162 12.14 5.29 -6.97
N SER A 163 12.90 4.21 -7.18
CA SER A 163 14.15 3.95 -6.46
C SER A 163 15.16 5.08 -6.59
N LYS A 164 15.24 5.74 -7.75
CA LYS A 164 16.12 6.89 -7.95
C LYS A 164 15.64 8.15 -7.26
N MET A 165 14.32 8.30 -7.08
CA MET A 165 13.73 9.45 -6.39
C MET A 165 13.84 9.33 -4.88
N MET A 166 13.71 8.10 -4.36
CA MET A 166 13.74 7.82 -2.93
C MET A 166 15.16 7.69 -2.36
N GLN A 167 16.17 7.52 -3.23
CA GLN A 167 17.57 7.54 -2.80
C GLN A 167 17.95 8.90 -2.22
N GLY A 168 18.36 8.93 -0.96
CA GLY A 168 18.88 10.11 -0.32
C GLY A 168 20.15 10.63 -1.01
N GLU A 169 20.42 11.93 -0.93
CA GLU A 169 21.64 12.52 -1.50
C GLU A 169 22.91 11.85 -0.96
N ARG A 170 22.90 11.48 0.32
CA ARG A 170 24.02 10.78 0.95
C ARG A 170 24.28 9.41 0.34
N GLU A 171 23.25 8.64 0.03
CA GLU A 171 23.39 7.33 -0.61
C GLU A 171 23.90 7.48 -2.05
N LYS A 172 23.37 8.45 -2.79
CA LYS A 172 23.87 8.78 -4.14
C LYS A 172 25.34 9.15 -4.16
N LEU A 173 25.80 9.90 -3.17
CA LEU A 173 27.21 10.27 -3.01
C LEU A 173 28.10 9.07 -2.66
N LEU A 174 27.59 8.13 -1.85
CA LEU A 174 28.32 6.91 -1.50
C LEU A 174 28.43 5.95 -2.70
N GLU A 175 27.39 5.83 -3.51
CA GLU A 175 27.35 4.94 -4.67
C GLU A 175 27.95 5.58 -5.94
N MET A 176 28.23 6.87 -5.92
CA MET A 176 28.68 7.63 -7.10
C MET A 176 29.86 6.98 -7.82
N GLU A 177 30.87 6.55 -7.09
CA GLU A 177 32.07 5.93 -7.62
C GLU A 177 31.74 4.63 -8.39
N SER A 178 30.92 3.76 -7.79
CA SER A 178 30.49 2.51 -8.43
C SER A 178 29.64 2.75 -9.68
N VAL A 179 28.78 3.75 -9.66
CA VAL A 179 27.94 4.13 -10.83
C VAL A 179 28.79 4.73 -11.95
N LEU A 180 29.82 5.53 -11.61
CA LEU A 180 30.75 6.07 -12.60
C LEU A 180 31.58 4.96 -13.25
N HIS A 181 32.09 3.99 -12.48
CA HIS A 181 32.82 2.83 -13.02
C HIS A 181 32.01 1.96 -13.97
N GLN A 182 30.71 1.90 -13.84
CA GLN A 182 29.83 1.19 -14.78
C GLN A 182 29.76 1.88 -16.15
N ARG A 183 30.06 3.18 -16.23
CA ARG A 183 29.95 4.00 -17.45
C ARG A 183 31.29 4.41 -18.04
N VAL A 184 32.31 4.51 -17.19
CA VAL A 184 33.68 4.93 -17.56
C VAL A 184 34.59 3.73 -17.40
N ILE A 185 35.09 3.23 -18.51
CA ILE A 185 36.04 2.13 -18.53
C ILE A 185 37.45 2.69 -18.42
N GLY A 186 38.18 2.27 -17.40
CA GLY A 186 39.49 2.84 -17.04
C GLY A 186 39.34 4.17 -16.28
N GLN A 187 40.42 4.86 -16.05
CA GLN A 187 40.51 6.13 -15.30
C GLN A 187 40.07 6.02 -13.82
N ASP A 188 40.34 4.89 -13.21
CA ASP A 188 39.92 4.60 -11.82
C ASP A 188 40.40 5.70 -10.83
N GLU A 189 41.60 6.18 -10.98
CA GLU A 189 42.17 7.26 -10.17
C GLU A 189 41.40 8.59 -10.36
N ALA A 190 41.03 8.93 -11.57
CA ALA A 190 40.28 10.15 -11.87
C ALA A 190 38.83 10.06 -11.32
N VAL A 191 38.20 8.90 -11.44
CA VAL A 191 36.83 8.65 -10.91
C VAL A 191 36.84 8.77 -9.38
N SER A 192 37.83 8.19 -8.69
CA SER A 192 37.98 8.29 -7.24
C SER A 192 38.22 9.73 -6.80
N LEU A 193 39.16 10.47 -7.42
CA LEU A 193 39.43 11.86 -7.10
C LEU A 193 38.21 12.77 -7.27
N VAL A 194 37.46 12.61 -8.35
CA VAL A 194 36.22 13.40 -8.60
C VAL A 194 35.15 13.06 -7.58
N SER A 195 34.95 11.77 -7.28
CA SER A 195 33.96 11.32 -6.29
C SER A 195 34.30 11.85 -4.90
N ASP A 196 35.57 11.85 -4.50
CA ASP A 196 36.02 12.40 -3.24
C ASP A 196 35.91 13.92 -3.16
N ALA A 197 36.18 14.63 -4.26
CA ALA A 197 35.97 16.07 -4.33
C ALA A 197 34.49 16.47 -4.12
N ILE A 198 33.57 15.75 -4.75
CA ILE A 198 32.11 15.99 -4.63
C ILE A 198 31.61 15.61 -3.24
N ARG A 199 32.14 14.53 -2.62
CA ARG A 199 31.77 14.13 -1.26
C ARG A 199 32.20 15.15 -0.20
N ARG A 200 33.25 15.94 -0.46
CA ARG A 200 33.79 16.97 0.46
C ARG A 200 33.12 18.33 0.28
N SER A 201 32.48 18.57 -0.83
CA SER A 201 31.71 19.80 -1.10
C SER A 201 30.37 19.81 -0.40
#